data_3257b6cace888fac7cfbec5844b7bee7
#
_entry.id   3257b6cace888fac7cfbec5844b7bee7
#
_cell.length_a   1.000
_cell.length_b   1.000
_cell.length_c   1.000
_cell.angle_alpha   90.00
_cell.angle_beta   90.00
_cell.angle_gamma   90.00
#
_symmetry.space_group_name_H-M   'P 1'
#
loop_
_entity.id
_entity.type
_entity.pdbx_description
1 polymer ?
#
loop_
_entity_poly.entity_id
_entity_poly.type
_entity_poly.pdbx_seq_one_letter_code
_entity_poly.pdbx_strand_id
1 'polypeptide(L)'
;MSTIAVVGNPKPHSRTRSAAELVVERLTGAPPDRVVDVVELGAGLLGWGDPAVEEAVAALRDAEVAVVASPTYKATYTGLLKLFLDQIGTGDLAGVVAVPLMLGGGPTHALAPELLLKPVLVELGATAPTRGLYLMDTVWDDPAQLDPWLAVAKPQVEAARAIRKG
;
A
#
# COMPACT_ATOMS: atom_id res chain seq x y z
N MET A 1 1.64 5.22 -16.99
CA MET A 1 1.02 4.99 -15.67
C MET A 1 2.13 4.72 -14.69
N SER A 2 2.29 5.58 -13.69
CA SER A 2 3.30 5.38 -12.65
C SER A 2 2.70 4.58 -11.49
N THR A 3 3.39 3.52 -11.08
CA THR A 3 2.91 2.58 -10.07
C THR A 3 3.95 2.36 -8.98
N ILE A 4 3.51 2.25 -7.74
CA ILE A 4 4.40 2.04 -6.59
C ILE A 4 3.84 0.99 -5.63
N ALA A 5 4.72 0.19 -5.04
CA ALA A 5 4.45 -0.61 -3.86
C ALA A 5 5.21 -0.02 -2.66
N VAL A 6 4.50 0.29 -1.58
CA VAL A 6 5.09 0.72 -0.30
C VAL A 6 4.87 -0.38 0.72
N VAL A 7 5.96 -0.86 1.34
CA VAL A 7 5.95 -2.07 2.16
C VAL A 7 6.46 -1.78 3.56
N GLY A 8 5.56 -1.83 4.54
CA GLY A 8 5.87 -1.58 5.95
C GLY A 8 6.18 -2.85 6.75
N ASN A 9 6.99 -3.77 6.23
CA ASN A 9 7.42 -4.97 6.96
C ASN A 9 8.81 -4.76 7.55
N PRO A 10 9.04 -5.07 8.85
CA PRO A 10 10.37 -4.99 9.46
C PRO A 10 11.42 -5.93 8.83
N LYS A 11 10.97 -6.97 8.13
CA LYS A 11 11.84 -7.89 7.40
C LYS A 11 11.93 -7.44 5.93
N PRO A 12 13.14 -7.14 5.41
CA PRO A 12 13.32 -6.84 4.00
C PRO A 12 12.99 -8.06 3.13
N HIS A 13 12.61 -7.83 1.87
CA HIS A 13 12.26 -8.89 0.91
C HIS A 13 11.22 -9.88 1.45
N SER A 14 10.23 -9.35 2.17
CA SER A 14 9.21 -10.14 2.86
C SER A 14 8.11 -10.65 1.92
N ARG A 15 7.31 -11.62 2.40
CA ARG A 15 6.06 -12.02 1.72
C ARG A 15 5.11 -10.85 1.50
N THR A 16 5.10 -9.88 2.41
CA THR A 16 4.30 -8.64 2.26
C THR A 16 4.74 -7.86 1.02
N ARG A 17 6.05 -7.77 0.75
CA ARG A 17 6.58 -7.16 -0.46
C ARG A 17 6.15 -7.92 -1.71
N SER A 18 6.36 -9.23 -1.75
CA SER A 18 5.97 -10.05 -2.90
C SER A 18 4.47 -9.96 -3.18
N ALA A 19 3.64 -9.94 -2.14
CA ALA A 19 2.20 -9.76 -2.28
C ALA A 19 1.83 -8.37 -2.83
N ALA A 20 2.50 -7.31 -2.37
CA ALA A 20 2.27 -5.95 -2.88
C ALA A 20 2.65 -5.83 -4.36
N GLU A 21 3.79 -6.39 -4.76
CA GLU A 21 4.24 -6.43 -6.16
C GLU A 21 3.24 -7.20 -7.03
N LEU A 22 2.78 -8.38 -6.58
CA LEU A 22 1.76 -9.17 -7.28
C LEU A 22 0.44 -8.40 -7.43
N VAL A 23 -0.02 -7.72 -6.37
CA VAL A 23 -1.28 -6.94 -6.43
C VAL A 23 -1.17 -5.78 -7.41
N VAL A 24 -0.03 -5.06 -7.45
CA VAL A 24 0.20 -4.03 -8.47
C VAL A 24 0.12 -4.65 -9.87
N GLU A 25 0.86 -5.72 -10.12
CA GLU A 25 0.89 -6.39 -11.42
C GLU A 25 -0.51 -6.88 -11.86
N ARG A 26 -1.26 -7.49 -10.94
CA ARG A 26 -2.60 -7.99 -11.24
C ARG A 26 -3.61 -6.87 -11.49
N LEU A 27 -3.47 -5.72 -10.84
CA LEU A 27 -4.33 -4.55 -11.05
C LEU A 27 -4.00 -3.81 -12.35
N THR A 28 -2.73 -3.71 -12.71
CA THR A 28 -2.26 -2.78 -13.75
C THR A 28 -1.74 -3.45 -15.02
N GLY A 29 -1.45 -4.75 -14.96
CA GLY A 29 -0.90 -5.55 -16.05
C GLY A 29 0.62 -5.54 -16.16
N ALA A 30 1.33 -4.85 -15.24
CA ALA A 30 2.80 -4.78 -15.18
C ALA A 30 3.27 -4.73 -13.71
N PRO A 31 4.48 -5.20 -13.41
CA PRO A 31 5.07 -5.02 -12.08
C PRO A 31 5.18 -3.54 -11.73
N PRO A 32 5.30 -3.18 -10.43
CA PRO A 32 5.42 -1.79 -10.02
C PRO A 32 6.69 -1.14 -10.60
N ASP A 33 6.58 0.12 -11.02
CA ASP A 33 7.74 0.90 -11.48
C ASP A 33 8.74 1.17 -10.35
N ARG A 34 8.22 1.23 -9.10
CA ARG A 34 9.05 1.41 -7.90
C ARG A 34 8.50 0.59 -6.73
N VAL A 35 9.43 0.08 -5.93
CA VAL A 35 9.12 -0.52 -4.62
C VAL A 35 9.88 0.26 -3.55
N VAL A 36 9.16 0.69 -2.52
CA VAL A 36 9.73 1.27 -1.30
C VAL A 36 9.56 0.24 -0.19
N ASP A 37 10.64 -0.43 0.17
CA ASP A 37 10.69 -1.29 1.35
C ASP A 37 11.08 -0.40 2.54
N VAL A 38 10.10 -0.01 3.36
CA VAL A 38 10.26 1.04 4.37
C VAL A 38 11.36 0.73 5.37
N VAL A 39 11.63 -0.55 5.64
CA VAL A 39 12.71 -0.96 6.55
C VAL A 39 14.09 -0.51 6.07
N GLU A 40 14.29 -0.36 4.77
CA GLU A 40 15.56 0.07 4.19
C GLU A 40 15.85 1.56 4.43
N LEU A 41 14.84 2.36 4.78
CA LEU A 41 15.00 3.76 5.16
C LEU A 41 15.62 3.95 6.56
N GLY A 42 15.58 2.90 7.39
CA GLY A 42 16.30 2.82 8.67
C GLY A 42 16.01 3.98 9.63
N ALA A 43 17.06 4.52 10.22
CA ALA A 43 16.97 5.58 11.23
C ALA A 43 16.47 6.92 10.68
N GLY A 44 16.49 7.12 9.35
CA GLY A 44 15.95 8.33 8.72
C GLY A 44 14.46 8.55 9.02
N LEU A 45 13.72 7.48 9.32
CA LEU A 45 12.31 7.54 9.70
C LEU A 45 12.05 8.18 11.09
N LEU A 46 13.08 8.31 11.93
CA LEU A 46 12.95 8.82 13.31
C LEU A 46 13.07 10.35 13.42
N GLY A 47 13.30 11.03 12.30
CA GLY A 47 13.43 12.49 12.23
C GLY A 47 12.84 13.03 10.94
N TRP A 48 13.14 14.29 10.67
CA TRP A 48 12.68 15.00 9.47
C TRP A 48 13.87 15.38 8.58
N GLY A 49 13.64 15.44 7.26
CA GLY A 49 14.64 15.92 6.31
C GLY A 49 15.69 14.89 5.90
N ASP A 50 15.45 13.61 6.14
CA ASP A 50 16.31 12.54 5.58
C ASP A 50 16.08 12.43 4.06
N PRO A 51 17.14 12.59 3.23
CA PRO A 51 17.00 12.62 1.77
C PRO A 51 16.39 11.34 1.18
N ALA A 52 16.69 10.16 1.75
CA ALA A 52 16.15 8.90 1.26
C ALA A 52 14.65 8.77 1.58
N VAL A 53 14.23 9.27 2.75
CA VAL A 53 12.82 9.31 3.13
C VAL A 53 12.07 10.31 2.25
N GLU A 54 12.62 11.52 2.04
CA GLU A 54 12.02 12.54 1.16
C GLU A 54 11.85 12.03 -0.28
N GLU A 55 12.86 11.32 -0.82
CA GLU A 55 12.77 10.70 -2.14
C GLU A 55 11.69 9.62 -2.21
N ALA A 56 11.57 8.80 -1.18
CA ALA A 56 10.53 7.76 -1.10
C ALA A 56 9.12 8.37 -1.00
N VAL A 57 8.95 9.44 -0.22
CA VAL A 57 7.71 10.21 -0.12
C VAL A 57 7.36 10.85 -1.47
N ALA A 58 8.32 11.49 -2.12
CA ALA A 58 8.10 12.09 -3.45
C ALA A 58 7.64 11.04 -4.47
N ALA A 59 8.27 9.86 -4.48
CA ALA A 59 7.87 8.78 -5.36
C ALA A 59 6.42 8.31 -5.13
N LEU A 60 5.98 8.27 -3.87
CA LEU A 60 4.59 7.93 -3.56
C LEU A 60 3.61 9.02 -4.02
N ARG A 61 3.95 10.30 -3.83
CA ARG A 61 3.15 11.45 -4.30
C ARG A 61 2.97 11.48 -5.81
N ASP A 62 4.01 11.08 -6.56
CA ASP A 62 4.02 11.11 -8.02
C ASP A 62 3.31 9.90 -8.65
N ALA A 63 3.00 8.88 -7.86
CA ALA A 63 2.36 7.66 -8.36
C ALA A 63 0.90 7.89 -8.77
N GLU A 64 0.47 7.25 -9.85
CA GLU A 64 -0.95 7.16 -10.21
C GLU A 64 -1.66 6.09 -9.38
N VAL A 65 -1.00 4.96 -9.14
CA VAL A 65 -1.53 3.84 -8.33
C VAL A 65 -0.48 3.42 -7.31
N ALA A 66 -0.88 3.34 -6.06
CA ALA A 66 -0.05 2.89 -4.96
C ALA A 66 -0.70 1.71 -4.23
N VAL A 67 0.03 0.60 -4.08
CA VAL A 67 -0.34 -0.45 -3.12
C VAL A 67 0.47 -0.21 -1.85
N VAL A 68 -0.22 0.08 -0.75
CA VAL A 68 0.40 0.30 0.56
C VAL A 68 0.15 -0.92 1.42
N ALA A 69 1.23 -1.63 1.75
CA ALA A 69 1.18 -2.96 2.32
C ALA A 69 1.84 -3.07 3.68
N SER A 70 1.24 -3.85 4.58
CA SER A 70 1.78 -4.15 5.91
C SER A 70 1.47 -5.59 6.34
N PRO A 71 2.34 -6.25 7.11
CA PRO A 71 1.89 -7.39 7.90
C PRO A 71 0.98 -6.91 9.02
N THR A 72 0.20 -7.83 9.59
CA THR A 72 -0.66 -7.54 10.73
C THR A 72 0.06 -7.82 12.03
N TYR A 73 0.44 -6.76 12.75
CA TYR A 73 1.05 -6.84 14.08
C TYR A 73 0.12 -6.23 15.12
N LYS A 74 -0.23 -7.00 16.15
CA LYS A 74 -1.12 -6.52 17.22
C LYS A 74 -2.42 -5.90 16.66
N ALA A 75 -3.08 -6.65 15.76
CA ALA A 75 -4.37 -6.32 15.13
C ALA A 75 -4.35 -5.19 14.09
N THR A 76 -3.21 -4.57 13.79
CA THR A 76 -3.13 -3.44 12.87
C THR A 76 -1.85 -3.48 12.00
N TYR A 77 -1.66 -2.48 11.16
CA TYR A 77 -0.42 -2.26 10.41
C TYR A 77 0.73 -1.94 11.36
N THR A 78 1.97 -2.09 10.90
CA THR A 78 3.16 -1.90 11.72
C THR A 78 3.41 -0.43 12.07
N GLY A 79 4.03 -0.19 13.22
CA GLY A 79 4.55 1.13 13.56
C GLY A 79 5.59 1.63 12.57
N LEU A 80 6.35 0.71 11.94
CA LEU A 80 7.31 1.05 10.88
C LEU A 80 6.61 1.72 9.68
N LEU A 81 5.49 1.16 9.20
CA LEU A 81 4.70 1.81 8.14
C LEU A 81 4.18 3.17 8.60
N LYS A 82 3.72 3.27 9.85
CA LYS A 82 3.18 4.53 10.38
C LYS A 82 4.25 5.62 10.45
N LEU A 83 5.49 5.29 10.84
CA LEU A 83 6.62 6.24 10.82
C LEU A 83 6.85 6.83 9.42
N PHE A 84 6.73 6.02 8.38
CA PHE A 84 6.84 6.50 7.00
C PHE A 84 5.64 7.37 6.60
N LEU A 85 4.41 6.93 6.90
CA LEU A 85 3.20 7.68 6.56
C LEU A 85 3.12 9.02 7.31
N ASP A 86 3.69 9.12 8.50
CA ASP A 86 3.77 10.37 9.27
C ASP A 86 4.69 11.44 8.65
N GLN A 87 5.56 11.03 7.71
CA GLN A 87 6.40 11.98 6.93
C GLN A 87 5.62 12.71 5.83
N ILE A 88 4.37 12.29 5.57
CA ILE A 88 3.54 12.82 4.48
C ILE A 88 2.53 13.81 5.06
N GLY A 89 2.45 15.00 4.48
CA GLY A 89 1.48 16.02 4.91
C GLY A 89 0.03 15.64 4.53
N THR A 90 -0.92 16.16 5.31
CA THR A 90 -2.35 16.03 5.01
C THR A 90 -2.66 16.59 3.62
N GLY A 91 -3.30 15.79 2.77
CA GLY A 91 -3.64 16.18 1.40
C GLY A 91 -2.53 15.99 0.37
N ASP A 92 -1.32 15.63 0.78
CA ASP A 92 -0.17 15.49 -0.11
C ASP A 92 -0.31 14.34 -1.13
N LEU A 93 -1.14 13.34 -0.85
CA LEU A 93 -1.45 12.25 -1.78
C LEU A 93 -2.67 12.54 -2.68
N ALA A 94 -3.06 13.80 -2.82
CA ALA A 94 -4.14 14.17 -3.73
C ALA A 94 -3.84 13.70 -5.15
N GLY A 95 -4.78 12.93 -5.72
CA GLY A 95 -4.61 12.33 -7.05
C GLY A 95 -3.94 10.94 -7.07
N VAL A 96 -3.43 10.43 -5.97
CA VAL A 96 -2.96 9.05 -5.86
C VAL A 96 -4.15 8.12 -5.63
N VAL A 97 -4.26 7.05 -6.41
CA VAL A 97 -5.21 5.96 -6.14
C VAL A 97 -4.52 4.92 -5.27
N ALA A 98 -4.90 4.85 -4.00
CA ALA A 98 -4.26 3.98 -3.02
C ALA A 98 -5.08 2.72 -2.74
N VAL A 99 -4.39 1.59 -2.65
CA VAL A 99 -4.94 0.29 -2.30
C VAL A 99 -4.32 -0.19 -0.99
N PRO A 100 -5.09 -0.26 0.11
CA PRO A 100 -4.61 -0.78 1.38
C PRO A 100 -4.56 -2.31 1.35
N LEU A 101 -3.39 -2.89 1.65
CA LEU A 101 -3.13 -4.33 1.71
C LEU A 101 -2.57 -4.72 3.06
N MET A 102 -3.12 -5.76 3.68
CA MET A 102 -2.49 -6.35 4.87
C MET A 102 -2.44 -7.88 4.76
N LEU A 103 -1.35 -8.45 5.27
CA LEU A 103 -1.18 -9.89 5.41
C LEU A 103 -1.27 -10.28 6.88
N GLY A 104 -1.87 -11.42 7.16
CA GLY A 104 -1.92 -11.96 8.53
C GLY A 104 -1.99 -13.47 8.60
N GLY A 105 -1.65 -14.01 9.76
CA GLY A 105 -1.60 -15.45 10.01
C GLY A 105 -2.96 -16.10 10.26
N GLY A 106 -4.04 -15.32 10.34
CA GLY A 106 -5.40 -15.82 10.58
C GLY A 106 -6.48 -14.80 10.20
N PRO A 107 -7.75 -15.23 10.06
CA PRO A 107 -8.83 -14.37 9.55
C PRO A 107 -9.35 -13.33 10.55
N THR A 108 -8.94 -13.39 11.81
CA THR A 108 -9.47 -12.55 12.91
C THR A 108 -9.39 -11.06 12.63
N HIS A 109 -8.36 -10.63 11.88
CA HIS A 109 -8.10 -9.23 11.57
C HIS A 109 -8.38 -8.87 10.10
N ALA A 110 -9.24 -9.63 9.41
CA ALA A 110 -9.51 -9.43 7.99
C ALA A 110 -10.04 -8.03 7.63
N LEU A 111 -10.60 -7.30 8.59
CA LEU A 111 -11.06 -5.93 8.39
C LEU A 111 -9.99 -4.85 8.66
N ALA A 112 -8.81 -5.23 9.14
CA ALA A 112 -7.78 -4.25 9.50
C ALA A 112 -7.35 -3.33 8.34
N PRO A 113 -7.13 -3.80 7.10
CA PRO A 113 -6.79 -2.90 6.00
C PRO A 113 -7.91 -1.89 5.70
N GLU A 114 -9.18 -2.28 5.82
CA GLU A 114 -10.33 -1.40 5.58
C GLU A 114 -10.53 -0.37 6.70
N LEU A 115 -10.48 -0.82 7.96
CA LEU A 115 -10.86 0.00 9.11
C LEU A 115 -9.69 0.78 9.71
N LEU A 116 -8.45 0.38 9.49
CA LEU A 116 -7.27 0.96 10.15
C LEU A 116 -6.30 1.60 9.17
N LEU A 117 -5.92 0.94 8.09
CA LEU A 117 -4.95 1.49 7.12
C LEU A 117 -5.61 2.46 6.13
N LYS A 118 -6.75 2.10 5.56
CA LYS A 118 -7.46 2.94 4.58
C LYS A 118 -7.78 4.35 5.09
N PRO A 119 -8.28 4.56 6.33
CA PRO A 119 -8.52 5.91 6.86
C PRO A 119 -7.27 6.79 6.90
N VAL A 120 -6.09 6.21 7.19
CA VAL A 120 -4.83 6.95 7.17
C VAL A 120 -4.50 7.43 5.76
N LEU A 121 -4.63 6.57 4.75
CA LEU A 121 -4.38 6.94 3.35
C LEU A 121 -5.33 8.02 2.86
N VAL A 122 -6.60 7.96 3.29
CA VAL A 122 -7.61 8.99 2.97
C VAL A 122 -7.29 10.31 3.66
N GLU A 123 -6.83 10.30 4.91
CA GLU A 123 -6.37 11.51 5.64
C GLU A 123 -5.19 12.17 4.91
N LEU A 124 -4.30 11.38 4.32
CA LEU A 124 -3.19 11.89 3.51
C LEU A 124 -3.64 12.41 2.13
N GLY A 125 -4.91 12.30 1.78
CA GLY A 125 -5.49 12.83 0.54
C GLY A 125 -5.64 11.81 -0.59
N ALA A 126 -5.24 10.57 -0.40
CA ALA A 126 -5.38 9.55 -1.43
C ALA A 126 -6.84 9.15 -1.68
N THR A 127 -7.16 8.81 -2.92
CA THR A 127 -8.42 8.14 -3.25
C THR A 127 -8.27 6.64 -3.05
N ALA A 128 -9.01 6.05 -2.11
CA ALA A 128 -8.98 4.62 -1.81
C ALA A 128 -10.32 3.96 -2.23
N PRO A 129 -10.52 3.65 -3.52
CA PRO A 129 -11.83 3.26 -4.05
C PRO A 129 -12.19 1.81 -3.75
N THR A 130 -11.20 0.98 -3.46
CA THR A 130 -11.39 -0.46 -3.25
C THR A 130 -11.69 -0.77 -1.79
N ARG A 131 -12.34 -1.91 -1.55
CA ARG A 131 -12.28 -2.53 -0.22
C ARG A 131 -10.82 -2.88 0.11
N GLY A 132 -10.41 -2.67 1.36
CA GLY A 132 -9.10 -3.08 1.85
C GLY A 132 -8.86 -4.57 1.64
N LEU A 133 -7.71 -4.92 1.07
CA LEU A 133 -7.35 -6.31 0.79
C LEU A 133 -6.63 -6.93 1.98
N TYR A 134 -7.16 -8.06 2.46
CA TYR A 134 -6.52 -8.89 3.46
C TYR A 134 -6.19 -10.26 2.88
N LEU A 135 -4.94 -10.68 2.98
CA LEU A 135 -4.48 -11.97 2.50
C LEU A 135 -3.91 -12.80 3.65
N MET A 136 -4.16 -14.10 3.63
CA MET A 136 -3.51 -15.02 4.54
C MET A 136 -2.04 -15.18 4.13
N ASP A 137 -1.12 -14.98 5.06
CA ASP A 137 0.33 -14.92 4.79
C ASP A 137 0.94 -16.24 4.30
N THR A 138 0.25 -17.35 4.52
CA THR A 138 0.67 -18.70 4.06
C THR A 138 0.26 -19.03 2.63
N VAL A 139 -0.74 -18.30 2.09
CA VAL A 139 -1.36 -18.55 0.77
C VAL A 139 -1.67 -17.22 0.06
N TRP A 140 -0.83 -16.21 0.26
CA TRP A 140 -1.03 -14.86 -0.25
C TRP A 140 -1.03 -14.79 -1.79
N ASP A 141 -0.41 -15.74 -2.46
CA ASP A 141 -0.32 -15.88 -3.91
C ASP A 141 -1.39 -16.81 -4.52
N ASP A 142 -2.28 -17.37 -3.70
CA ASP A 142 -3.38 -18.21 -4.17
C ASP A 142 -4.42 -17.38 -4.94
N PRO A 143 -4.64 -17.66 -6.23
CA PRO A 143 -5.67 -16.98 -7.02
C PRO A 143 -7.06 -17.04 -6.39
N ALA A 144 -7.41 -18.10 -5.66
CA ALA A 144 -8.71 -18.21 -5.00
C ALA A 144 -8.96 -17.13 -3.96
N GLN A 145 -7.91 -16.56 -3.35
CA GLN A 145 -8.04 -15.43 -2.42
C GLN A 145 -8.06 -14.07 -3.14
N LEU A 146 -7.29 -13.95 -4.21
CA LEU A 146 -7.06 -12.66 -4.87
C LEU A 146 -8.09 -12.37 -5.97
N ASP A 147 -8.46 -13.35 -6.79
CA ASP A 147 -9.29 -13.14 -7.99
C ASP A 147 -10.70 -12.58 -7.68
N PRO A 148 -11.43 -13.03 -6.64
CA PRO A 148 -12.72 -12.45 -6.32
C PRO A 148 -12.64 -10.95 -5.94
N TRP A 149 -11.58 -10.56 -5.24
CA TRP A 149 -11.34 -9.15 -4.91
C TRP A 149 -10.95 -8.35 -6.16
N LEU A 150 -10.06 -8.89 -7.01
CA LEU A 150 -9.62 -8.23 -8.24
C LEU A 150 -10.77 -7.96 -9.21
N ALA A 151 -11.74 -8.87 -9.31
CA ALA A 151 -12.90 -8.70 -10.19
C ALA A 151 -13.70 -7.42 -9.86
N VAL A 152 -13.70 -7.00 -8.59
CA VAL A 152 -14.35 -5.77 -8.12
C VAL A 152 -13.39 -4.59 -8.12
N ALA A 153 -12.16 -4.79 -7.67
CA ALA A 153 -11.19 -3.72 -7.46
C ALA A 153 -10.66 -3.11 -8.77
N LYS A 154 -10.43 -3.93 -9.79
CA LYS A 154 -9.90 -3.45 -11.09
C LYS A 154 -10.73 -2.31 -11.69
N PRO A 155 -12.03 -2.48 -11.95
CA PRO A 155 -12.84 -1.40 -12.50
C PRO A 155 -12.93 -0.18 -11.57
N GLN A 156 -12.86 -0.35 -10.25
CA GLN A 156 -12.85 0.76 -9.31
C GLN A 156 -11.57 1.59 -9.41
N VAL A 157 -10.41 0.94 -9.49
CA VAL A 157 -9.10 1.59 -9.67
C VAL A 157 -9.05 2.30 -11.03
N GLU A 158 -9.52 1.67 -12.09
CA GLU A 158 -9.57 2.27 -13.43
C GLU A 158 -10.45 3.52 -13.47
N ALA A 159 -11.64 3.46 -12.87
CA ALA A 159 -12.55 4.60 -12.78
C ALA A 159 -11.96 5.77 -11.98
N ALA A 160 -11.36 5.49 -10.83
CA ALA A 160 -10.73 6.52 -9.99
C ALA A 160 -9.56 7.20 -10.71
N ARG A 161 -8.76 6.45 -11.47
CA ARG A 161 -7.67 6.99 -12.29
C ARG A 161 -8.16 7.87 -13.44
N ALA A 162 -9.28 7.52 -14.05
CA ALA A 162 -9.85 8.32 -15.15
C ALA A 162 -10.25 9.72 -14.69
N ILE A 163 -10.76 9.86 -13.47
CA ILE A 163 -11.15 11.15 -12.87
C ILE A 163 -9.93 12.06 -12.68
N ARG A 164 -8.75 11.51 -12.36
CA ARG A 164 -7.52 12.30 -12.20
C ARG A 164 -7.07 12.98 -13.51
N LYS A 165 -7.40 12.40 -14.66
CA LYS A 165 -6.94 12.86 -15.99
C LYS A 165 -7.83 13.91 -16.62
N GLY A 166 -8.98 14.20 -16.05
CA GLY A 166 -9.94 15.22 -16.49
C GLY A 166 -9.79 16.49 -15.72
#